data_a5ed335e7cbda88e1e71d94bec25e1b1
#
_entry.id   a5ed335e7cbda88e1e71d94bec25e1b1
#
_cell.length_a   1.000
_cell.length_b   1.000
_cell.length_c   1.000
_cell.angle_alpha   90.00
_cell.angle_beta   90.00
_cell.angle_gamma   90.00
#
_symmetry.space_group_name_H-M   'P 1'
#
loop_
_entity.id
_entity.type
_entity.pdbx_description
1 polymer ?
#
loop_
_entity_poly.entity_id
_entity_poly.type
_entity_poly.pdbx_seq_one_letter_code
_entity_poly.pdbx_strand_id
1 'polypeptide(L)'
;MMVSEFKPGLDGVPAAQSSISHVDGQKGILEYRGIRIEELAKKSTFLETAYLLIWGELPNKEELALFEREVHQNRRIKYRIRDMMKCFPESGHPMDVLQASAAALGLFYSRRDLNNPAYIRDAVVRLLASIPTMVAAFELMRRGDDPVRPHDELDYAANFLYMLHEEKPDPLAARIFDVCLILHAEHTMNASTFSARVTASTLTDPYAVVASAVGTLGGPLHGGANEEVIGMLEEIGSIENVRPYVLDCIQRKTKIMGFGHRVYKVKDPRAQILQNLAEELFAKFGYDKYYDIAQEMERVVEEKLGHKGIYPNVDFYSGLVYRKLGISTDFFTPVFAMARVAGWLAHWKEQIAENRIFRPGQVYKGHHQIEYVHITERN
;
A
#
# COMPACT_ATOMS: atom_id res chain seq x y z
N MET A 1 2.35 9.73 -39.45
CA MET A 1 2.03 9.04 -38.20
C MET A 1 0.80 9.69 -37.60
N MET A 2 -0.31 8.96 -37.39
CA MET A 2 -1.43 9.50 -36.64
C MET A 2 -0.92 9.80 -35.23
N VAL A 3 -0.98 11.06 -34.80
CA VAL A 3 -0.70 11.46 -33.45
C VAL A 3 -1.82 10.82 -32.61
N SER A 4 -1.49 9.81 -31.81
CA SER A 4 -2.47 9.26 -30.86
C SER A 4 -2.95 10.41 -29.97
N GLU A 5 -4.26 10.49 -29.76
CA GLU A 5 -4.88 11.52 -28.93
C GLU A 5 -4.22 11.57 -27.55
N PHE A 6 -3.78 12.74 -27.12
CA PHE A 6 -3.17 12.90 -25.80
C PHE A 6 -4.21 12.67 -24.70
N LYS A 7 -3.99 11.69 -23.84
CA LYS A 7 -4.83 11.34 -22.69
C LYS A 7 -4.11 11.75 -21.39
N PRO A 8 -4.52 12.84 -20.72
CA PRO A 8 -3.92 13.24 -19.44
C PRO A 8 -3.96 12.11 -18.41
N GLY A 9 -2.82 11.85 -17.76
CA GLY A 9 -2.72 10.80 -16.76
C GLY A 9 -2.94 9.37 -17.28
N LEU A 10 -2.88 9.15 -18.60
CA LEU A 10 -3.17 7.87 -19.28
C LEU A 10 -4.58 7.32 -18.98
N ASP A 11 -5.55 8.20 -18.72
CA ASP A 11 -6.90 7.77 -18.36
C ASP A 11 -7.55 6.95 -19.49
N GLY A 12 -7.97 5.72 -19.18
CA GLY A 12 -8.52 4.77 -20.15
C GLY A 12 -7.50 4.20 -21.15
N VAL A 13 -6.20 4.45 -20.96
CA VAL A 13 -5.13 3.87 -21.80
C VAL A 13 -4.50 2.68 -21.09
N PRO A 14 -4.65 1.44 -21.59
CA PRO A 14 -3.95 0.29 -21.03
C PRO A 14 -2.43 0.46 -21.15
N ALA A 15 -1.73 0.44 -20.00
CA ALA A 15 -0.28 0.59 -19.96
C ALA A 15 0.47 -0.76 -20.04
N ALA A 16 -0.18 -1.86 -19.63
CA ALA A 16 0.37 -3.20 -19.68
C ALA A 16 -0.74 -4.26 -19.70
N GLN A 17 -0.39 -5.46 -20.13
CA GLN A 17 -1.17 -6.67 -19.86
C GLN A 17 -0.71 -7.27 -18.54
N SER A 18 -1.63 -7.85 -17.77
CA SER A 18 -1.33 -8.46 -16.48
C SER A 18 -2.31 -9.58 -16.16
N SER A 19 -1.80 -10.63 -15.53
CA SER A 19 -2.58 -11.74 -15.00
C SER A 19 -2.67 -11.75 -13.47
N ILE A 20 -2.18 -10.68 -12.80
CA ILE A 20 -2.01 -10.64 -11.34
C ILE A 20 -3.32 -10.38 -10.63
N SER A 21 -4.08 -9.40 -11.09
CA SER A 21 -5.35 -9.02 -10.46
C SER A 21 -6.36 -8.51 -11.47
N HIS A 22 -7.65 -8.66 -11.13
CA HIS A 22 -8.77 -8.17 -11.93
C HIS A 22 -9.74 -7.38 -11.07
N VAL A 23 -10.27 -6.27 -11.60
CA VAL A 23 -11.31 -5.46 -10.96
C VAL A 23 -12.46 -5.24 -11.93
N ASP A 24 -13.68 -5.63 -11.52
CA ASP A 24 -14.93 -5.20 -12.14
C ASP A 24 -15.58 -4.16 -11.21
N GLY A 25 -15.36 -2.90 -11.50
CA GLY A 25 -15.85 -1.80 -10.67
C GLY A 25 -17.38 -1.63 -10.68
N GLN A 26 -18.07 -2.15 -11.69
CA GLN A 26 -19.54 -2.11 -11.77
C GLN A 26 -20.19 -3.18 -10.89
N LYS A 27 -19.53 -4.34 -10.77
CA LYS A 27 -20.01 -5.46 -9.96
C LYS A 27 -19.39 -5.51 -8.56
N GLY A 28 -18.43 -4.63 -8.25
CA GLY A 28 -17.71 -4.69 -6.97
C GLY A 28 -16.88 -5.97 -6.83
N ILE A 29 -16.21 -6.38 -7.89
CA ILE A 29 -15.38 -7.59 -7.91
C ILE A 29 -13.91 -7.20 -7.85
N LEU A 30 -13.16 -7.85 -6.95
CA LEU A 30 -11.70 -7.87 -6.92
C LEU A 30 -11.24 -9.32 -6.86
N GLU A 31 -10.32 -9.68 -7.74
CA GLU A 31 -9.71 -11.01 -7.79
C GLU A 31 -8.19 -10.89 -7.83
N TYR A 32 -7.50 -11.76 -7.08
CA TYR A 32 -6.08 -12.00 -7.17
C TYR A 32 -5.86 -13.35 -7.85
N ARG A 33 -5.22 -13.35 -9.02
CA ARG A 33 -5.01 -14.58 -9.81
C ARG A 33 -6.30 -15.40 -10.02
N GLY A 34 -7.44 -14.70 -10.18
CA GLY A 34 -8.75 -15.33 -10.39
C GLY A 34 -9.46 -15.79 -9.11
N ILE A 35 -8.87 -15.60 -7.92
CA ILE A 35 -9.52 -15.91 -6.64
C ILE A 35 -10.12 -14.63 -6.07
N ARG A 36 -11.40 -14.69 -5.70
CA ARG A 36 -12.13 -13.56 -5.10
C ARG A 36 -11.48 -13.11 -3.79
N ILE A 37 -11.41 -11.78 -3.60
CA ILE A 37 -10.80 -11.20 -2.42
C ILE A 37 -11.48 -11.64 -1.11
N GLU A 38 -12.78 -11.85 -1.14
CA GLU A 38 -13.57 -12.33 0.01
C GLU A 38 -13.13 -13.73 0.45
N GLU A 39 -12.79 -14.61 -0.50
CA GLU A 39 -12.29 -15.94 -0.20
C GLU A 39 -10.89 -15.90 0.41
N LEU A 40 -10.01 -15.08 -0.15
CA LEU A 40 -8.65 -14.89 0.39
C LEU A 40 -8.69 -14.28 1.79
N ALA A 41 -9.48 -13.23 2.01
CA ALA A 41 -9.66 -12.62 3.33
C ALA A 41 -10.17 -13.60 4.37
N LYS A 42 -11.06 -14.54 3.99
CA LYS A 42 -11.64 -15.52 4.90
C LYS A 42 -10.72 -16.69 5.19
N LYS A 43 -9.99 -17.19 4.19
CA LYS A 43 -9.33 -18.51 4.25
C LYS A 43 -7.82 -18.47 4.19
N SER A 44 -7.22 -17.42 3.62
CA SER A 44 -5.79 -17.32 3.39
C SER A 44 -5.08 -16.54 4.50
N THR A 45 -3.74 -16.59 4.48
CA THR A 45 -2.86 -15.68 5.22
C THR A 45 -2.23 -14.68 4.25
N PHE A 46 -1.64 -13.60 4.79
CA PHE A 46 -0.94 -12.64 3.95
C PHE A 46 0.22 -13.28 3.17
N LEU A 47 1.04 -14.13 3.81
CA LEU A 47 2.16 -14.78 3.12
C LEU A 47 1.70 -15.76 2.05
N GLU A 48 0.63 -16.53 2.28
CA GLU A 48 0.04 -17.38 1.25
C GLU A 48 -0.51 -16.57 0.08
N THR A 49 -1.19 -15.45 0.36
CA THR A 49 -1.68 -14.51 -0.67
C THR A 49 -0.52 -13.84 -1.43
N ALA A 50 0.56 -13.45 -0.75
CA ALA A 50 1.76 -12.91 -1.38
C ALA A 50 2.41 -13.94 -2.31
N TYR A 51 2.48 -15.20 -1.88
CA TYR A 51 2.96 -16.30 -2.72
C TYR A 51 2.10 -16.43 -3.99
N LEU A 52 0.78 -16.52 -3.84
CA LEU A 52 -0.17 -16.57 -4.96
C LEU A 52 0.06 -15.42 -5.96
N LEU A 53 0.15 -14.18 -5.48
CA LEU A 53 0.36 -13.01 -6.34
C LEU A 53 1.67 -13.12 -7.14
N ILE A 54 2.76 -13.50 -6.47
CA ILE A 54 4.12 -13.45 -7.03
C ILE A 54 4.41 -14.66 -7.94
N TRP A 55 3.98 -15.87 -7.54
CA TRP A 55 4.28 -17.09 -8.31
C TRP A 55 3.12 -17.54 -9.20
N GLY A 56 1.89 -17.04 -8.98
CA GLY A 56 0.77 -17.22 -9.90
C GLY A 56 -0.22 -18.30 -9.48
N GLU A 57 0.10 -19.12 -8.47
CA GLU A 57 -0.73 -20.19 -7.94
C GLU A 57 -0.60 -20.29 -6.41
N LEU A 58 -1.58 -20.90 -5.76
CA LEU A 58 -1.51 -21.17 -4.33
C LEU A 58 -0.39 -22.18 -4.03
N PRO A 59 0.40 -21.95 -2.98
CA PRO A 59 1.42 -22.91 -2.57
C PRO A 59 0.78 -24.19 -2.01
N ASN A 60 1.43 -25.32 -2.20
CA ASN A 60 1.14 -26.49 -1.39
C ASN A 60 1.71 -26.31 0.04
N LYS A 61 1.41 -27.26 0.95
CA LYS A 61 1.84 -27.14 2.36
C LYS A 61 3.35 -27.02 2.57
N GLU A 62 4.12 -27.74 1.75
CA GLU A 62 5.59 -27.75 1.86
C GLU A 62 6.18 -26.45 1.32
N GLU A 63 5.66 -25.95 0.21
CA GLU A 63 6.03 -24.68 -0.40
C GLU A 63 5.70 -23.48 0.52
N LEU A 64 4.51 -23.48 1.12
CA LEU A 64 4.12 -22.44 2.07
C LEU A 64 5.04 -22.46 3.29
N ALA A 65 5.23 -23.63 3.91
CA ALA A 65 6.08 -23.78 5.08
C ALA A 65 7.55 -23.41 4.81
N LEU A 66 8.04 -23.69 3.59
CA LEU A 66 9.38 -23.25 3.17
C LEU A 66 9.42 -21.73 3.03
N PHE A 67 8.46 -21.13 2.36
CA PHE A 67 8.40 -19.69 2.12
C PHE A 67 8.28 -18.89 3.43
N GLU A 68 7.40 -19.32 4.32
CA GLU A 68 7.25 -18.72 5.66
C GLU A 68 8.56 -18.79 6.44
N ARG A 69 9.23 -19.94 6.45
CA ARG A 69 10.52 -20.11 7.11
C ARG A 69 11.60 -19.21 6.53
N GLU A 70 11.67 -19.07 5.19
CA GLU A 70 12.61 -18.16 4.54
C GLU A 70 12.35 -16.70 4.92
N VAL A 71 11.08 -16.27 4.93
CA VAL A 71 10.69 -14.92 5.38
C VAL A 71 11.08 -14.72 6.85
N HIS A 72 10.78 -15.67 7.73
CA HIS A 72 11.15 -15.61 9.15
C HIS A 72 12.67 -15.44 9.36
N GLN A 73 13.48 -16.20 8.64
CA GLN A 73 14.94 -16.13 8.74
C GLN A 73 15.53 -14.81 8.25
N ASN A 74 14.81 -14.07 7.38
CA ASN A 74 15.27 -12.82 6.79
C ASN A 74 14.68 -11.57 7.44
N ARG A 75 13.90 -11.66 8.53
CA ARG A 75 13.25 -10.52 9.21
C ARG A 75 14.23 -9.53 9.82
N ARG A 76 15.44 -9.94 10.17
CA ARG A 76 16.44 -9.07 10.81
C ARG A 76 17.07 -8.13 9.78
N ILE A 77 16.88 -6.82 9.96
CA ILE A 77 17.56 -5.83 9.12
C ILE A 77 19.05 -5.74 9.44
N LYS A 78 19.84 -5.39 8.43
CA LYS A 78 21.28 -5.18 8.58
C LYS A 78 21.55 -4.04 9.56
N TYR A 79 22.54 -4.19 10.45
CA TYR A 79 22.87 -3.17 11.44
C TYR A 79 23.18 -1.81 10.80
N ARG A 80 23.83 -1.77 9.62
CA ARG A 80 24.11 -0.52 8.90
C ARG A 80 22.84 0.18 8.38
N ILE A 81 21.79 -0.56 8.03
CA ILE A 81 20.49 0.03 7.70
C ILE A 81 19.89 0.67 8.95
N ARG A 82 19.93 -0.03 10.09
CA ARG A 82 19.48 0.52 11.37
C ARG A 82 20.26 1.76 11.76
N ASP A 83 21.60 1.75 11.62
CA ASP A 83 22.43 2.90 11.94
C ASP A 83 22.16 4.09 11.01
N MET A 84 21.93 3.83 9.71
CA MET A 84 21.46 4.86 8.75
C MET A 84 20.11 5.45 9.17
N MET A 85 19.14 4.62 9.58
CA MET A 85 17.83 5.10 10.03
C MET A 85 17.94 6.00 11.26
N LYS A 86 18.88 5.75 12.18
CA LYS A 86 19.17 6.61 13.35
C LYS A 86 19.73 8.00 12.97
N CYS A 87 20.20 8.18 11.74
CA CYS A 87 20.68 9.48 11.26
C CYS A 87 19.57 10.36 10.67
N PHE A 88 18.37 9.82 10.48
CA PHE A 88 17.23 10.60 10.00
C PHE A 88 16.59 11.39 11.16
N PRO A 89 16.03 12.57 10.88
CA PRO A 89 15.33 13.34 11.93
C PRO A 89 14.07 12.59 12.37
N GLU A 90 13.75 12.65 13.66
CA GLU A 90 12.53 12.03 14.23
C GLU A 90 11.25 12.62 13.61
N SER A 91 11.31 13.87 13.13
CA SER A 91 10.21 14.53 12.40
C SER A 91 10.09 14.11 10.93
N GLY A 92 11.01 13.28 10.42
CA GLY A 92 10.96 12.78 9.04
C GLY A 92 9.72 11.92 8.81
N HIS A 93 9.08 12.08 7.64
CA HIS A 93 7.92 11.26 7.33
C HIS A 93 8.32 9.79 7.18
N PRO A 94 7.61 8.84 7.81
CA PRO A 94 7.97 7.41 7.77
C PRO A 94 8.09 6.81 6.36
N MET A 95 7.33 7.31 5.39
CA MET A 95 7.45 6.89 3.99
C MET A 95 8.78 7.26 3.35
N ASP A 96 9.35 8.42 3.68
CA ASP A 96 10.65 8.87 3.15
C ASP A 96 11.77 7.98 3.71
N VAL A 97 11.70 7.68 5.00
CA VAL A 97 12.64 6.75 5.65
C VAL A 97 12.54 5.35 5.08
N LEU A 98 11.31 4.85 4.83
CA LEU A 98 11.10 3.54 4.23
C LEU A 98 11.65 3.50 2.79
N GLN A 99 11.41 4.55 1.99
CA GLN A 99 11.94 4.67 0.63
C GLN A 99 13.49 4.61 0.61
N ALA A 100 14.12 5.42 1.44
CA ALA A 100 15.58 5.45 1.56
C ALA A 100 16.14 4.10 2.02
N SER A 101 15.50 3.48 3.02
CA SER A 101 15.92 2.19 3.59
C SER A 101 15.74 1.04 2.59
N ALA A 102 14.67 1.01 1.82
CA ALA A 102 14.44 0.01 0.77
C ALA A 102 15.50 0.11 -0.33
N ALA A 103 15.83 1.32 -0.78
CA ALA A 103 16.90 1.54 -1.76
C ALA A 103 18.27 1.11 -1.20
N ALA A 104 18.59 1.51 0.04
CA ALA A 104 19.85 1.18 0.69
C ALA A 104 20.02 -0.32 0.92
N LEU A 105 18.92 -1.08 1.14
CA LEU A 105 18.98 -2.53 1.30
C LEU A 105 19.61 -3.22 0.09
N GLY A 106 19.36 -2.71 -1.13
CA GLY A 106 19.95 -3.24 -2.36
C GLY A 106 21.48 -3.19 -2.42
N LEU A 107 22.10 -2.27 -1.68
CA LEU A 107 23.58 -2.17 -1.63
C LEU A 107 24.26 -3.39 -1.00
N PHE A 108 23.53 -4.16 -0.19
CA PHE A 108 24.04 -5.36 0.47
C PHE A 108 23.96 -6.61 -0.40
N TYR A 109 23.34 -6.53 -1.60
CA TYR A 109 23.07 -7.66 -2.47
C TYR A 109 23.45 -7.34 -3.92
N SER A 110 24.74 -7.27 -4.18
CA SER A 110 25.33 -6.74 -5.43
C SER A 110 25.22 -7.65 -6.66
N ARG A 111 24.87 -8.92 -6.53
CA ARG A 111 24.71 -9.83 -7.67
C ARG A 111 23.27 -9.69 -8.22
N ARG A 112 23.15 -8.96 -9.32
CA ARG A 112 21.87 -8.63 -9.97
C ARG A 112 21.65 -9.51 -11.20
N ASP A 113 21.42 -10.80 -10.99
CA ASP A 113 21.12 -11.72 -12.10
C ASP A 113 19.62 -11.98 -12.15
N LEU A 114 18.92 -11.17 -12.97
CA LEU A 114 17.47 -11.27 -13.17
C LEU A 114 17.04 -12.54 -13.92
N ASN A 115 17.98 -13.31 -14.48
CA ASN A 115 17.71 -14.60 -15.11
C ASN A 115 17.87 -15.77 -14.12
N ASN A 116 18.35 -15.49 -12.91
CA ASN A 116 18.53 -16.52 -11.89
C ASN A 116 17.32 -16.61 -10.97
N PRO A 117 16.52 -17.70 -11.02
CA PRO A 117 15.33 -17.87 -10.16
C PRO A 117 15.66 -17.81 -8.66
N ALA A 118 16.84 -18.27 -8.24
CA ALA A 118 17.25 -18.21 -6.83
C ALA A 118 17.48 -16.76 -6.39
N TYR A 119 18.09 -15.92 -7.23
CA TYR A 119 18.23 -14.49 -6.94
C TYR A 119 16.87 -13.79 -6.83
N ILE A 120 15.94 -14.10 -7.76
CA ILE A 120 14.59 -13.54 -7.73
C ILE A 120 13.89 -13.93 -6.43
N ARG A 121 13.91 -15.22 -6.06
CA ARG A 121 13.32 -15.71 -4.81
C ARG A 121 13.91 -15.04 -3.59
N ASP A 122 15.22 -15.01 -3.50
CA ASP A 122 15.95 -14.38 -2.40
C ASP A 122 15.60 -12.90 -2.24
N ALA A 123 15.51 -12.14 -3.33
CA ALA A 123 15.18 -10.73 -3.29
C ALA A 123 13.73 -10.49 -2.84
N VAL A 124 12.77 -11.31 -3.32
CA VAL A 124 11.38 -11.30 -2.88
C VAL A 124 11.29 -11.56 -1.39
N VAL A 125 11.91 -12.64 -0.90
CA VAL A 125 11.90 -13.01 0.52
C VAL A 125 12.48 -11.90 1.40
N ARG A 126 13.62 -11.33 0.99
CA ARG A 126 14.28 -10.26 1.77
C ARG A 126 13.44 -8.99 1.84
N LEU A 127 12.82 -8.57 0.75
CA LEU A 127 11.98 -7.38 0.74
C LEU A 127 10.72 -7.58 1.58
N LEU A 128 10.00 -8.69 1.41
CA LEU A 128 8.85 -9.03 2.25
C LEU A 128 9.22 -9.09 3.73
N ALA A 129 10.35 -9.69 4.07
CA ALA A 129 10.79 -9.87 5.45
C ALA A 129 11.29 -8.58 6.11
N SER A 130 12.02 -7.73 5.37
CA SER A 130 12.72 -6.57 5.95
C SER A 130 11.84 -5.34 6.08
N ILE A 131 10.87 -5.13 5.18
CA ILE A 131 10.02 -3.93 5.17
C ILE A 131 9.24 -3.76 6.48
N PRO A 132 8.54 -4.77 7.04
CA PRO A 132 7.86 -4.63 8.32
C PRO A 132 8.81 -4.24 9.45
N THR A 133 10.00 -4.84 9.48
CA THR A 133 11.00 -4.54 10.51
C THR A 133 11.54 -3.13 10.37
N MET A 134 11.72 -2.61 9.15
CA MET A 134 12.11 -1.20 8.93
C MET A 134 11.03 -0.25 9.42
N VAL A 135 9.76 -0.53 9.10
CA VAL A 135 8.62 0.29 9.53
C VAL A 135 8.53 0.33 11.06
N ALA A 136 8.50 -0.82 11.72
CA ALA A 136 8.43 -0.90 13.18
C ALA A 136 9.68 -0.27 13.87
N ALA A 137 10.88 -0.51 13.31
CA ALA A 137 12.11 0.03 13.86
C ALA A 137 12.12 1.57 13.84
N PHE A 138 11.64 2.21 12.77
CA PHE A 138 11.62 3.67 12.71
C PHE A 138 10.61 4.27 13.68
N GLU A 139 9.44 3.64 13.85
CA GLU A 139 8.44 4.08 14.85
C GLU A 139 9.03 4.12 16.26
N LEU A 140 9.80 3.11 16.64
CA LEU A 140 10.45 3.07 17.95
C LEU A 140 11.60 4.10 18.04
N MET A 141 12.46 4.16 17.02
CA MET A 141 13.60 5.10 17.01
C MET A 141 13.15 6.55 17.17
N ARG A 142 12.08 6.98 16.49
CA ARG A 142 11.61 8.36 16.61
C ARG A 142 10.97 8.70 17.97
N ARG A 143 10.60 7.67 18.74
CA ARG A 143 10.16 7.83 20.15
C ARG A 143 11.33 7.82 21.12
N GLY A 144 12.55 7.56 20.65
CA GLY A 144 13.76 7.44 21.48
C GLY A 144 13.98 6.02 22.00
N ASP A 145 13.21 5.04 21.51
CA ASP A 145 13.32 3.64 21.93
C ASP A 145 14.26 2.85 21.01
N ASP A 146 14.85 1.77 21.54
CA ASP A 146 15.60 0.83 20.71
C ASP A 146 14.65 -0.10 19.93
N PRO A 147 14.93 -0.37 18.63
CA PRO A 147 14.12 -1.29 17.84
C PRO A 147 14.01 -2.68 18.44
N VAL A 148 12.78 -3.16 18.58
CA VAL A 148 12.49 -4.52 19.04
C VAL A 148 12.90 -5.53 17.98
N ARG A 149 13.53 -6.63 18.41
CA ARG A 149 13.89 -7.72 17.51
C ARG A 149 12.66 -8.51 17.09
N PRO A 150 12.57 -8.95 15.81
CA PRO A 150 11.53 -9.87 15.40
C PRO A 150 11.47 -11.10 16.28
N HIS A 151 10.28 -11.55 16.63
CA HIS A 151 10.05 -12.77 17.40
C HIS A 151 10.17 -14.00 16.51
N ASP A 152 10.83 -15.05 17.01
CA ASP A 152 11.19 -16.22 16.19
C ASP A 152 9.98 -17.14 15.87
N GLU A 153 8.86 -17.06 16.62
CA GLU A 153 7.72 -17.97 16.48
C GLU A 153 6.43 -17.31 15.96
N LEU A 154 6.35 -15.96 15.99
CA LEU A 154 5.13 -15.27 15.57
C LEU A 154 5.03 -15.25 14.04
N ASP A 155 3.79 -15.38 13.53
CA ASP A 155 3.49 -15.18 12.12
C ASP A 155 3.80 -13.74 11.65
N TYR A 156 3.54 -13.45 10.39
CA TYR A 156 3.91 -12.17 9.78
C TYR A 156 3.23 -10.97 10.44
N ALA A 157 1.91 -11.05 10.58
CA ALA A 157 1.09 -9.99 11.14
C ALA A 157 1.30 -9.80 12.64
N ALA A 158 1.27 -10.91 13.39
CA ALA A 158 1.51 -10.88 14.83
C ALA A 158 2.91 -10.37 15.17
N ASN A 159 3.92 -10.75 14.37
CA ASN A 159 5.28 -10.27 14.58
C ASN A 159 5.43 -8.75 14.37
N PHE A 160 4.74 -8.17 13.39
CA PHE A 160 4.75 -6.73 13.20
C PHE A 160 4.15 -5.98 14.40
N LEU A 161 2.97 -6.42 14.86
CA LEU A 161 2.34 -5.84 16.06
C LEU A 161 3.21 -6.03 17.31
N TYR A 162 3.85 -7.20 17.46
CA TYR A 162 4.80 -7.44 18.53
C TYR A 162 5.97 -6.45 18.50
N MET A 163 6.55 -6.19 17.32
CA MET A 163 7.66 -5.24 17.21
C MET A 163 7.25 -3.79 17.52
N LEU A 164 5.97 -3.42 17.34
CA LEU A 164 5.47 -2.10 17.67
C LEU A 164 5.19 -1.90 19.16
N HIS A 165 4.73 -2.96 19.85
CA HIS A 165 4.19 -2.86 21.20
C HIS A 165 4.98 -3.62 22.27
N GLU A 166 6.00 -4.39 21.85
CA GLU A 166 6.84 -5.27 22.72
C GLU A 166 6.06 -6.38 23.42
N GLU A 167 4.78 -6.54 23.06
CA GLU A 167 3.87 -7.54 23.62
C GLU A 167 3.28 -8.42 22.54
N LYS A 168 3.08 -9.72 22.85
CA LYS A 168 2.39 -10.63 21.92
C LYS A 168 0.96 -10.14 21.71
N PRO A 169 0.55 -9.87 20.46
CA PRO A 169 -0.78 -9.38 20.19
C PRO A 169 -1.84 -10.44 20.51
N ASP A 170 -3.04 -9.98 20.79
CA ASP A 170 -4.22 -10.85 20.85
C ASP A 170 -4.41 -11.55 19.47
N PRO A 171 -4.76 -12.86 19.46
CA PRO A 171 -4.92 -13.60 18.20
C PRO A 171 -5.95 -12.98 17.23
N LEU A 172 -7.04 -12.39 17.73
CA LEU A 172 -8.02 -11.70 16.88
C LEU A 172 -7.40 -10.44 16.25
N ALA A 173 -6.68 -9.64 17.04
CA ALA A 173 -5.99 -8.45 16.55
C ALA A 173 -4.97 -8.81 15.45
N ALA A 174 -4.18 -9.86 15.67
CA ALA A 174 -3.23 -10.35 14.68
C ALA A 174 -3.93 -10.83 13.40
N ARG A 175 -5.01 -11.60 13.52
CA ARG A 175 -5.79 -12.07 12.36
C ARG A 175 -6.43 -10.92 11.59
N ILE A 176 -7.02 -9.95 12.27
CA ILE A 176 -7.62 -8.77 11.63
C ILE A 176 -6.54 -8.00 10.87
N PHE A 177 -5.37 -7.80 11.48
CA PHE A 177 -4.25 -7.12 10.82
C PHE A 177 -3.74 -7.90 9.60
N ASP A 178 -3.64 -9.22 9.69
CA ASP A 178 -3.27 -10.08 8.56
C ASP A 178 -4.24 -9.94 7.37
N VAL A 179 -5.55 -9.91 7.65
CA VAL A 179 -6.56 -9.63 6.61
C VAL A 179 -6.40 -8.22 6.03
N CYS A 180 -6.12 -7.21 6.84
CA CYS A 180 -5.82 -5.87 6.32
C CYS A 180 -4.68 -5.89 5.31
N LEU A 181 -3.61 -6.66 5.58
CA LEU A 181 -2.50 -6.82 4.65
C LEU A 181 -2.94 -7.50 3.34
N ILE A 182 -3.77 -8.56 3.41
CA ILE A 182 -4.34 -9.22 2.22
C ILE A 182 -5.10 -8.22 1.35
N LEU A 183 -5.97 -7.41 1.96
CA LEU A 183 -6.82 -6.44 1.25
C LEU A 183 -6.03 -5.31 0.58
N HIS A 184 -4.84 -4.99 1.09
CA HIS A 184 -3.97 -3.94 0.55
C HIS A 184 -2.87 -4.48 -0.38
N ALA A 185 -2.68 -5.82 -0.47
CA ALA A 185 -1.57 -6.45 -1.19
C ALA A 185 -1.51 -6.06 -2.67
N GLU A 186 -2.66 -5.95 -3.35
CA GLU A 186 -2.70 -5.65 -4.78
C GLU A 186 -3.99 -4.89 -5.17
N HIS A 187 -3.90 -4.04 -6.21
CA HIS A 187 -5.07 -3.39 -6.82
C HIS A 187 -4.75 -2.83 -8.21
N THR A 188 -4.46 -3.72 -9.15
CA THR A 188 -4.23 -3.41 -10.57
C THR A 188 -3.18 -2.31 -10.85
N MET A 189 -3.32 -1.56 -11.94
CA MET A 189 -2.35 -0.56 -12.41
C MET A 189 -2.56 0.81 -11.74
N ASN A 190 -2.46 0.87 -10.38
CA ASN A 190 -2.41 2.14 -9.66
C ASN A 190 -1.06 2.86 -9.87
N ALA A 191 -0.93 4.10 -9.40
CA ALA A 191 0.24 4.93 -9.66
C ALA A 191 1.55 4.30 -9.17
N SER A 192 1.60 3.71 -7.97
CA SER A 192 2.82 3.08 -7.45
C SER A 192 3.15 1.77 -8.17
N THR A 193 2.15 1.00 -8.60
CA THR A 193 2.35 -0.18 -9.44
C THR A 193 2.87 0.21 -10.83
N PHE A 194 2.36 1.30 -11.41
CA PHE A 194 2.86 1.82 -12.68
C PHE A 194 4.32 2.29 -12.55
N SER A 195 4.66 3.02 -11.48
CA SER A 195 6.03 3.42 -11.17
C SER A 195 6.95 2.20 -11.02
N ALA A 196 6.51 1.16 -10.30
CA ALA A 196 7.23 -0.10 -10.17
C ALA A 196 7.51 -0.74 -11.54
N ARG A 197 6.51 -0.82 -12.43
CA ARG A 197 6.68 -1.40 -13.77
C ARG A 197 7.57 -0.55 -14.67
N VAL A 198 7.46 0.78 -14.62
CA VAL A 198 8.36 1.67 -15.36
C VAL A 198 9.80 1.45 -14.93
N THR A 199 10.07 1.44 -13.63
CA THR A 199 11.40 1.19 -13.06
C THR A 199 11.89 -0.23 -13.42
N ALA A 200 11.05 -1.24 -13.27
CA ALA A 200 11.35 -2.64 -13.62
C ALA A 200 11.71 -2.80 -15.11
N SER A 201 11.06 -2.04 -15.99
CA SER A 201 11.26 -2.12 -17.44
C SER A 201 12.68 -1.73 -17.89
N THR A 202 13.43 -1.06 -17.03
CA THR A 202 14.85 -0.75 -17.24
C THR A 202 15.79 -1.89 -16.85
N LEU A 203 15.23 -3.03 -16.38
CA LEU A 203 15.96 -4.19 -15.86
C LEU A 203 16.83 -3.86 -14.64
N THR A 204 16.42 -2.88 -13.84
CA THR A 204 17.06 -2.62 -12.55
C THR A 204 16.60 -3.64 -11.49
N ASP A 205 17.29 -3.66 -10.35
CA ASP A 205 17.01 -4.60 -9.26
C ASP A 205 15.69 -4.31 -8.53
N PRO A 206 15.11 -5.30 -7.85
CA PRO A 206 13.81 -5.15 -7.19
C PRO A 206 13.83 -4.18 -6.00
N TYR A 207 14.99 -3.92 -5.39
CA TYR A 207 15.09 -2.94 -4.29
C TYR A 207 14.86 -1.52 -4.81
N ALA A 208 15.44 -1.17 -5.95
CA ALA A 208 15.19 0.10 -6.64
C ALA A 208 13.73 0.21 -7.10
N VAL A 209 13.14 -0.88 -7.59
CA VAL A 209 11.73 -0.95 -8.00
C VAL A 209 10.81 -0.66 -6.81
N VAL A 210 11.03 -1.33 -5.69
CA VAL A 210 10.22 -1.14 -4.47
C VAL A 210 10.42 0.28 -3.92
N ALA A 211 11.64 0.80 -3.88
CA ALA A 211 11.89 2.18 -3.43
C ALA A 211 11.16 3.21 -4.30
N SER A 212 11.13 3.04 -5.63
CA SER A 212 10.37 3.89 -6.54
C SER A 212 8.86 3.83 -6.27
N ALA A 213 8.34 2.63 -6.03
CA ALA A 213 6.93 2.42 -5.72
C ALA A 213 6.54 3.01 -4.35
N VAL A 214 7.40 2.87 -3.33
CA VAL A 214 7.21 3.48 -2.00
C VAL A 214 7.12 5.00 -2.11
N GLY A 215 8.07 5.65 -2.80
CA GLY A 215 8.03 7.10 -3.00
C GLY A 215 6.76 7.57 -3.74
N THR A 216 6.28 6.77 -4.71
CA THR A 216 5.02 7.08 -5.41
C THR A 216 3.80 6.89 -4.51
N LEU A 217 3.80 5.85 -3.65
CA LEU A 217 2.71 5.59 -2.72
C LEU A 217 2.59 6.71 -1.67
N GLY A 218 3.70 7.28 -1.20
CA GLY A 218 3.73 8.38 -0.23
C GLY A 218 3.12 9.70 -0.73
N GLY A 219 2.82 9.81 -2.03
CA GLY A 219 2.21 11.03 -2.58
C GLY A 219 0.77 11.25 -2.09
N PRO A 220 0.37 12.52 -1.78
CA PRO A 220 -0.94 12.85 -1.18
C PRO A 220 -2.14 12.50 -2.08
N LEU A 221 -1.94 12.25 -3.37
CA LEU A 221 -2.99 11.82 -4.28
C LEU A 221 -3.08 10.29 -4.41
N HIS A 222 -2.31 9.53 -3.62
CA HIS A 222 -2.27 8.07 -3.71
C HIS A 222 -2.46 7.39 -2.35
N GLY A 223 -1.43 7.21 -1.54
CA GLY A 223 -1.50 6.35 -0.36
C GLY A 223 -1.93 7.01 0.95
N GLY A 224 -1.92 8.35 1.05
CA GLY A 224 -2.21 9.07 2.29
C GLY A 224 -3.71 9.21 2.63
N ALA A 225 -4.62 8.56 1.89
CA ALA A 225 -6.06 8.77 2.07
C ALA A 225 -6.59 8.25 3.42
N ASN A 226 -6.02 7.18 3.96
CA ASN A 226 -6.42 6.62 5.26
C ASN A 226 -6.00 7.51 6.45
N GLU A 227 -4.91 8.23 6.35
CA GLU A 227 -4.48 9.23 7.34
C GLU A 227 -5.47 10.40 7.37
N GLU A 228 -5.84 10.90 6.20
CA GLU A 228 -6.81 11.98 6.04
C GLU A 228 -8.22 11.61 6.58
N VAL A 229 -8.61 10.33 6.53
CA VAL A 229 -9.88 9.87 7.14
C VAL A 229 -9.89 10.11 8.63
N ILE A 230 -8.82 9.80 9.34
CA ILE A 230 -8.76 10.00 10.80
C ILE A 230 -8.82 11.50 11.13
N GLY A 231 -8.07 12.34 10.41
CA GLY A 231 -8.14 13.80 10.56
C GLY A 231 -9.56 14.34 10.37
N MET A 232 -10.28 13.84 9.35
CA MET A 232 -11.68 14.19 9.11
C MET A 232 -12.61 13.77 10.27
N LEU A 233 -12.45 12.55 10.80
CA LEU A 233 -13.26 12.09 11.92
C LEU A 233 -12.98 12.89 13.21
N GLU A 234 -11.72 13.32 13.39
CA GLU A 234 -11.33 14.20 14.50
C GLU A 234 -11.92 15.59 14.36
N GLU A 235 -11.93 16.17 13.14
CA GLU A 235 -12.58 17.45 12.85
C GLU A 235 -14.09 17.41 13.11
N ILE A 236 -14.78 16.35 12.69
CA ILE A 236 -16.20 16.14 12.93
C ILE A 236 -16.49 16.06 14.45
N GLY A 237 -15.69 15.32 15.18
CA GLY A 237 -15.63 15.27 16.63
C GLY A 237 -16.82 14.62 17.34
N SER A 238 -18.05 14.68 16.79
CA SER A 238 -19.26 14.04 17.37
C SER A 238 -20.26 13.63 16.28
N ILE A 239 -21.17 12.71 16.62
CA ILE A 239 -22.18 12.18 15.69
C ILE A 239 -23.10 13.29 15.18
N GLU A 240 -23.47 14.24 16.03
CA GLU A 240 -24.37 15.35 15.69
C GLU A 240 -23.80 16.24 14.57
N ASN A 241 -22.49 16.33 14.47
CA ASN A 241 -21.79 17.13 13.48
C ASN A 241 -21.66 16.44 12.10
N VAL A 242 -21.90 15.13 12.00
CA VAL A 242 -21.72 14.36 10.77
C VAL A 242 -22.58 14.91 9.63
N ARG A 243 -23.89 15.04 9.85
CA ARG A 243 -24.80 15.52 8.82
C ARG A 243 -24.48 16.94 8.36
N PRO A 244 -24.27 17.93 9.24
CA PRO A 244 -23.78 19.26 8.85
C PRO A 244 -22.51 19.25 8.04
N TYR A 245 -21.50 18.44 8.45
CA TYR A 245 -20.23 18.31 7.75
C TYR A 245 -20.41 17.78 6.33
N VAL A 246 -21.15 16.68 6.16
CA VAL A 246 -21.42 16.09 4.83
C VAL A 246 -22.14 17.06 3.92
N LEU A 247 -23.13 17.80 4.43
CA LEU A 247 -23.87 18.80 3.64
C LEU A 247 -22.98 19.97 3.22
N ASP A 248 -22.09 20.44 4.11
CA ASP A 248 -21.11 21.48 3.77
C ASP A 248 -20.14 21.02 2.68
N CYS A 249 -19.60 19.79 2.79
CA CYS A 249 -18.74 19.19 1.75
C CYS A 249 -19.47 19.12 0.40
N ILE A 250 -20.75 18.75 0.38
CA ILE A 250 -21.56 18.69 -0.86
C ILE A 250 -21.73 20.09 -1.44
N GLN A 251 -22.05 21.09 -0.62
CA GLN A 251 -22.24 22.48 -1.05
C GLN A 251 -20.97 23.09 -1.61
N ARG A 252 -19.82 22.87 -0.95
CA ARG A 252 -18.50 23.37 -1.37
C ARG A 252 -17.86 22.53 -2.47
N LYS A 253 -18.43 21.37 -2.80
CA LYS A 253 -17.84 20.39 -3.74
C LYS A 253 -16.45 19.92 -3.30
N THR A 254 -16.22 19.84 -2.00
CA THR A 254 -14.99 19.27 -1.42
C THR A 254 -15.10 17.75 -1.32
N LYS A 255 -13.95 17.07 -1.32
CA LYS A 255 -13.90 15.61 -1.15
C LYS A 255 -14.25 15.23 0.29
N ILE A 256 -14.98 14.13 0.44
CA ILE A 256 -15.16 13.44 1.71
C ILE A 256 -14.12 12.32 1.71
N MET A 257 -13.17 12.36 2.64
CA MET A 257 -12.05 11.41 2.66
C MET A 257 -12.54 9.98 2.96
N GLY A 258 -11.95 9.00 2.27
CA GLY A 258 -12.38 7.60 2.37
C GLY A 258 -13.65 7.25 1.59
N PHE A 259 -14.24 8.19 0.84
CA PHE A 259 -15.43 7.96 0.02
C PHE A 259 -15.15 8.18 -1.47
N GLY A 260 -15.79 7.32 -2.27
CA GLY A 260 -15.63 7.30 -3.72
C GLY A 260 -14.38 6.54 -4.17
N HIS A 261 -14.43 6.04 -5.39
CA HIS A 261 -13.33 5.30 -5.99
C HIS A 261 -13.28 5.57 -7.50
N ARG A 262 -12.05 5.60 -8.06
CA ARG A 262 -11.90 5.82 -9.51
C ARG A 262 -12.49 4.69 -10.35
N VAL A 263 -12.44 3.45 -9.83
CA VAL A 263 -12.87 2.24 -10.52
C VAL A 263 -14.26 1.79 -10.05
N TYR A 264 -14.46 1.59 -8.74
CA TYR A 264 -15.74 1.12 -8.21
C TYR A 264 -16.84 2.17 -8.32
N LYS A 265 -18.01 1.73 -8.78
CA LYS A 265 -19.28 2.48 -8.82
C LYS A 265 -20.31 1.96 -7.83
N VAL A 266 -19.93 0.91 -7.09
CA VAL A 266 -20.63 0.29 -5.97
C VAL A 266 -19.67 0.27 -4.78
N LYS A 267 -20.13 -0.19 -3.62
CA LYS A 267 -19.27 -0.33 -2.43
C LYS A 267 -18.06 -1.21 -2.73
N ASP A 268 -16.88 -0.76 -2.37
CA ASP A 268 -15.64 -1.53 -2.49
C ASP A 268 -15.75 -2.80 -1.66
N PRO A 269 -15.54 -4.01 -2.21
CA PRO A 269 -15.65 -5.27 -1.46
C PRO A 269 -14.70 -5.31 -0.26
N ARG A 270 -13.55 -4.64 -0.35
CA ARG A 270 -12.60 -4.54 0.76
C ARG A 270 -13.15 -3.70 1.91
N ALA A 271 -13.88 -2.61 1.61
CA ALA A 271 -14.50 -1.78 2.64
C ALA A 271 -15.56 -2.55 3.43
N GLN A 272 -16.34 -3.42 2.78
CA GLN A 272 -17.30 -4.28 3.47
C GLN A 272 -16.61 -5.29 4.40
N ILE A 273 -15.51 -5.90 3.96
CA ILE A 273 -14.73 -6.83 4.80
C ILE A 273 -14.16 -6.09 6.02
N LEU A 274 -13.53 -4.92 5.78
CA LEU A 274 -12.95 -4.10 6.86
C LEU A 274 -14.00 -3.60 7.85
N GLN A 275 -15.19 -3.26 7.39
CA GLN A 275 -16.30 -2.87 8.26
C GLN A 275 -16.65 -3.98 9.23
N ASN A 276 -16.80 -5.22 8.74
CA ASN A 276 -17.10 -6.38 9.59
C ASN A 276 -15.96 -6.67 10.59
N LEU A 277 -14.70 -6.57 10.14
CA LEU A 277 -13.53 -6.76 11.01
C LEU A 277 -13.39 -5.64 12.05
N ALA A 278 -13.72 -4.40 11.70
CA ALA A 278 -13.78 -3.30 12.64
C ALA A 278 -14.84 -3.56 13.71
N GLU A 279 -16.04 -4.01 13.34
CA GLU A 279 -17.08 -4.39 14.29
C GLU A 279 -16.58 -5.46 15.29
N GLU A 280 -15.96 -6.53 14.81
CA GLU A 280 -15.39 -7.57 15.68
C GLU A 280 -14.30 -7.01 16.61
N LEU A 281 -13.42 -6.15 16.08
CA LEU A 281 -12.34 -5.54 16.85
C LEU A 281 -12.88 -4.63 17.95
N PHE A 282 -13.82 -3.74 17.62
CA PHE A 282 -14.41 -2.81 18.57
C PHE A 282 -15.30 -3.53 19.59
N ALA A 283 -16.02 -4.56 19.19
CA ALA A 283 -16.80 -5.39 20.13
C ALA A 283 -15.92 -6.04 21.20
N LYS A 284 -14.71 -6.50 20.84
CA LYS A 284 -13.78 -7.13 21.78
C LYS A 284 -13.00 -6.12 22.63
N PHE A 285 -12.49 -5.04 22.02
CA PHE A 285 -11.56 -4.11 22.66
C PHE A 285 -12.20 -2.78 23.09
N GLY A 286 -13.53 -2.68 22.98
CA GLY A 286 -14.33 -1.51 23.34
C GLY A 286 -14.56 -0.56 22.17
N TYR A 287 -15.78 -0.03 22.08
CA TYR A 287 -16.16 0.99 21.11
C TYR A 287 -15.58 2.35 21.48
N ASP A 288 -15.36 3.18 20.49
CA ASP A 288 -14.99 4.58 20.65
C ASP A 288 -15.83 5.50 19.75
N LYS A 289 -15.79 6.81 20.02
CA LYS A 289 -16.60 7.80 19.30
C LYS A 289 -16.30 7.87 17.79
N TYR A 290 -15.10 7.52 17.36
CA TYR A 290 -14.73 7.60 15.94
C TYR A 290 -15.38 6.49 15.12
N TYR A 291 -15.58 5.32 15.73
CA TYR A 291 -16.33 4.24 15.10
C TYR A 291 -17.81 4.64 14.92
N ASP A 292 -18.42 5.23 15.95
CA ASP A 292 -19.82 5.70 15.88
C ASP A 292 -19.98 6.82 14.83
N ILE A 293 -19.04 7.79 14.79
CA ILE A 293 -19.00 8.84 13.78
C ILE A 293 -18.88 8.23 12.39
N ALA A 294 -18.00 7.22 12.19
CA ALA A 294 -17.81 6.58 10.90
C ALA A 294 -19.05 5.84 10.39
N GLN A 295 -19.76 5.14 11.28
CA GLN A 295 -21.03 4.49 10.93
C GLN A 295 -22.08 5.51 10.48
N GLU A 296 -22.25 6.61 11.23
CA GLU A 296 -23.17 7.69 10.84
C GLU A 296 -22.72 8.40 9.54
N MET A 297 -21.42 8.58 9.33
CA MET A 297 -20.85 9.11 8.07
C MET A 297 -21.26 8.25 6.89
N GLU A 298 -21.06 6.92 6.97
CA GLU A 298 -21.44 6.01 5.90
C GLU A 298 -22.94 6.13 5.59
N ARG A 299 -23.78 6.10 6.63
CA ARG A 299 -25.24 6.22 6.51
C ARG A 299 -25.65 7.53 5.82
N VAL A 300 -25.09 8.67 6.23
CA VAL A 300 -25.45 9.99 5.69
C VAL A 300 -24.93 10.16 4.26
N VAL A 301 -23.70 9.69 3.98
CA VAL A 301 -23.12 9.77 2.62
C VAL A 301 -23.89 8.87 1.66
N GLU A 302 -24.27 7.66 2.06
CA GLU A 302 -25.10 6.78 1.23
C GLU A 302 -26.46 7.40 0.94
N GLU A 303 -27.14 8.00 1.94
CA GLU A 303 -28.40 8.71 1.78
C GLU A 303 -28.27 9.85 0.75
N LYS A 304 -27.19 10.62 0.80
CA LYS A 304 -27.03 11.84 -0.01
C LYS A 304 -26.34 11.62 -1.36
N LEU A 305 -25.40 10.69 -1.44
CA LEU A 305 -24.51 10.53 -2.56
C LEU A 305 -24.48 9.11 -3.15
N GLY A 306 -25.15 8.13 -2.52
CA GLY A 306 -25.19 6.74 -3.00
C GLY A 306 -25.73 6.65 -4.44
N HIS A 307 -26.70 7.48 -4.82
CA HIS A 307 -27.23 7.57 -6.20
C HIS A 307 -26.17 8.01 -7.23
N LYS A 308 -25.03 8.58 -6.79
CA LYS A 308 -23.88 8.96 -7.62
C LYS A 308 -22.78 7.91 -7.64
N GLY A 309 -22.98 6.75 -6.98
CA GLY A 309 -21.97 5.71 -6.84
C GLY A 309 -20.83 6.09 -5.87
N ILE A 310 -21.11 6.93 -4.88
CA ILE A 310 -20.13 7.35 -3.85
C ILE A 310 -20.40 6.55 -2.59
N TYR A 311 -19.48 5.60 -2.30
CA TYR A 311 -19.51 4.67 -1.18
C TYR A 311 -18.16 4.69 -0.47
N PRO A 312 -18.06 4.13 0.76
CA PRO A 312 -16.77 3.94 1.42
C PRO A 312 -15.81 3.10 0.56
N ASN A 313 -14.56 3.48 0.55
CA ASN A 313 -13.46 2.70 -0.04
C ASN A 313 -12.64 2.01 1.06
N VAL A 314 -11.55 1.32 0.69
CA VAL A 314 -10.71 0.57 1.62
C VAL A 314 -10.11 1.46 2.71
N ASP A 315 -9.81 2.73 2.42
CA ASP A 315 -9.13 3.63 3.35
C ASP A 315 -10.02 4.06 4.51
N PHE A 316 -11.36 4.09 4.30
CA PHE A 316 -12.30 4.58 5.30
C PHE A 316 -12.29 3.74 6.59
N TYR A 317 -12.34 2.42 6.47
CA TYR A 317 -12.33 1.53 7.64
C TYR A 317 -10.94 1.09 8.07
N SER A 318 -9.95 1.06 7.15
CA SER A 318 -8.59 0.63 7.53
C SER A 318 -7.94 1.56 8.56
N GLY A 319 -8.15 2.87 8.44
CA GLY A 319 -7.65 3.84 9.42
C GLY A 319 -8.19 3.60 10.83
N LEU A 320 -9.49 3.28 10.95
CA LEU A 320 -10.11 2.94 12.25
C LEU A 320 -9.50 1.67 12.86
N VAL A 321 -9.32 0.63 12.04
CA VAL A 321 -8.70 -0.63 12.47
C VAL A 321 -7.26 -0.38 12.93
N TYR A 322 -6.45 0.32 12.15
CA TYR A 322 -5.06 0.61 12.50
C TYR A 322 -4.93 1.46 13.77
N ARG A 323 -5.77 2.49 13.91
CA ARG A 323 -5.82 3.28 15.14
C ARG A 323 -6.17 2.42 16.34
N LYS A 324 -7.16 1.52 16.23
CA LYS A 324 -7.56 0.61 17.33
C LYS A 324 -6.47 -0.39 17.68
N LEU A 325 -5.65 -0.78 16.71
CA LEU A 325 -4.45 -1.61 16.91
C LEU A 325 -3.25 -0.83 17.46
N GLY A 326 -3.40 0.47 17.78
CA GLY A 326 -2.34 1.30 18.36
C GLY A 326 -1.25 1.73 17.36
N ILE A 327 -1.54 1.71 16.06
CA ILE A 327 -0.62 2.19 15.03
C ILE A 327 -0.78 3.71 14.90
N SER A 328 0.31 4.46 14.90
CA SER A 328 0.31 5.91 14.73
C SER A 328 -0.20 6.30 13.34
N THR A 329 -0.95 7.40 13.24
CA THR A 329 -1.68 7.79 12.02
C THR A 329 -0.74 7.93 10.81
N ASP A 330 0.41 8.55 10.97
CA ASP A 330 1.43 8.72 9.92
C ASP A 330 2.19 7.43 9.54
N PHE A 331 1.89 6.30 10.23
CA PHE A 331 2.35 4.96 9.86
C PHE A 331 1.32 4.16 9.04
N PHE A 332 0.14 4.68 8.78
CA PHE A 332 -0.87 3.98 7.98
C PHE A 332 -0.39 3.75 6.54
N THR A 333 0.20 4.74 5.91
CA THR A 333 0.78 4.60 4.57
C THR A 333 1.99 3.66 4.53
N PRO A 334 2.95 3.67 5.48
CA PRO A 334 3.97 2.62 5.63
C PRO A 334 3.41 1.21 5.80
N VAL A 335 2.35 1.03 6.58
CA VAL A 335 1.65 -0.27 6.71
C VAL A 335 1.01 -0.68 5.38
N PHE A 336 0.44 0.25 4.65
CA PHE A 336 -0.03 0.01 3.30
C PHE A 336 1.12 -0.44 2.37
N ALA A 337 2.28 0.22 2.41
CA ALA A 337 3.45 -0.18 1.64
C ALA A 337 3.92 -1.59 1.99
N MET A 338 3.90 -1.95 3.29
CA MET A 338 4.24 -3.28 3.79
C MET A 338 3.38 -4.38 3.15
N ALA A 339 2.11 -4.13 2.96
CA ALA A 339 1.20 -5.05 2.27
C ALA A 339 1.44 -5.03 0.75
N ARG A 340 1.52 -3.84 0.14
CA ARG A 340 1.58 -3.64 -1.30
C ARG A 340 2.89 -4.11 -1.92
N VAL A 341 3.95 -4.29 -1.14
CA VAL A 341 5.22 -4.86 -1.64
C VAL A 341 5.01 -6.20 -2.34
N ALA A 342 4.06 -7.02 -1.91
CA ALA A 342 3.70 -8.28 -2.59
C ALA A 342 3.22 -8.04 -4.03
N GLY A 343 2.30 -7.08 -4.22
CA GLY A 343 1.81 -6.68 -5.53
C GLY A 343 2.92 -6.07 -6.40
N TRP A 344 3.74 -5.17 -5.86
CA TRP A 344 4.85 -4.58 -6.63
C TRP A 344 5.87 -5.64 -7.08
N LEU A 345 6.18 -6.62 -6.24
CA LEU A 345 7.08 -7.72 -6.59
C LEU A 345 6.46 -8.66 -7.61
N ALA A 346 5.16 -8.91 -7.55
CA ALA A 346 4.44 -9.66 -8.58
C ALA A 346 4.51 -8.94 -9.93
N HIS A 347 4.24 -7.63 -9.96
CA HIS A 347 4.34 -6.81 -11.18
C HIS A 347 5.76 -6.66 -11.70
N TRP A 348 6.76 -6.55 -10.80
CA TRP A 348 8.16 -6.59 -11.19
C TRP A 348 8.52 -7.91 -11.90
N LYS A 349 8.16 -9.04 -11.29
CA LYS A 349 8.43 -10.37 -11.84
C LYS A 349 7.74 -10.60 -13.19
N GLU A 350 6.48 -10.17 -13.32
CA GLU A 350 5.75 -10.24 -14.58
C GLU A 350 6.39 -9.34 -15.64
N GLN A 351 6.82 -8.12 -15.27
CA GLN A 351 7.45 -7.18 -16.20
C GLN A 351 8.78 -7.71 -16.75
N ILE A 352 9.65 -8.29 -15.92
CA ILE A 352 10.96 -8.78 -16.38
C ILE A 352 10.85 -10.05 -17.24
N ALA A 353 9.76 -10.83 -17.11
CA ALA A 353 9.57 -12.06 -17.87
C ALA A 353 9.35 -11.80 -19.37
N GLU A 354 8.61 -10.74 -19.72
CA GLU A 354 8.35 -10.30 -21.10
C GLU A 354 8.65 -8.80 -21.23
N ASN A 355 9.92 -8.44 -21.01
CA ASN A 355 10.29 -7.06 -20.81
C ASN A 355 10.34 -6.23 -22.10
N ARG A 356 9.72 -5.06 -22.02
CA ARG A 356 9.94 -3.96 -22.95
C ARG A 356 10.00 -2.65 -22.14
N ILE A 357 11.04 -1.85 -22.39
CA ILE A 357 11.21 -0.57 -21.71
C ILE A 357 10.07 0.40 -22.04
N PHE A 358 9.50 1.03 -21.02
CA PHE A 358 8.51 2.09 -21.20
C PHE A 358 9.17 3.34 -21.79
N ARG A 359 8.71 3.76 -22.97
CA ARG A 359 9.18 4.94 -23.69
C ARG A 359 8.00 5.63 -24.39
N PRO A 360 7.10 6.26 -23.62
CA PRO A 360 5.95 6.98 -24.21
C PRO A 360 6.43 8.17 -25.06
N GLY A 361 5.60 8.58 -26.02
CA GLY A 361 5.79 9.83 -26.75
C GLY A 361 5.39 11.03 -25.90
N GLN A 362 5.78 12.22 -26.35
CA GLN A 362 5.30 13.48 -25.78
C GLN A 362 4.73 14.39 -26.88
N VAL A 363 3.76 15.22 -26.53
CA VAL A 363 3.30 16.34 -27.35
C VAL A 363 4.06 17.56 -26.90
N TYR A 364 4.95 18.04 -27.72
CA TYR A 364 5.71 19.27 -27.43
C TYR A 364 4.84 20.49 -27.65
N LYS A 365 4.75 21.37 -26.67
CA LYS A 365 3.96 22.63 -26.69
C LYS A 365 4.83 23.88 -26.61
N GLY A 366 6.16 23.74 -26.59
CA GLY A 366 7.08 24.86 -26.55
C GLY A 366 7.27 25.49 -27.93
N HIS A 367 8.05 26.58 -27.97
CA HIS A 367 8.44 27.23 -29.20
C HIS A 367 9.47 26.41 -30.00
N HIS A 368 9.40 26.50 -31.30
CA HIS A 368 10.38 25.87 -32.23
C HIS A 368 11.33 26.91 -32.80
N GLN A 369 12.57 26.52 -33.08
CA GLN A 369 13.55 27.31 -33.83
C GLN A 369 13.78 28.72 -33.24
N ILE A 370 13.78 28.85 -31.93
CA ILE A 370 14.17 30.12 -31.25
C ILE A 370 15.66 30.31 -31.50
N GLU A 371 16.04 31.52 -31.95
CA GLU A 371 17.43 31.90 -32.10
C GLU A 371 18.13 31.93 -30.71
N TYR A 372 19.33 31.33 -30.64
CA TYR A 372 20.14 31.43 -29.44
C TYR A 372 20.81 32.81 -29.35
N VAL A 373 20.42 33.58 -28.36
CA VAL A 373 21.04 34.88 -28.06
C VAL A 373 22.14 34.66 -27.01
N HIS A 374 23.36 35.16 -27.25
CA HIS A 374 24.46 35.06 -26.30
C HIS A 374 24.12 35.79 -24.98
N ILE A 375 24.66 35.32 -23.85
CA ILE A 375 24.32 35.89 -22.51
C ILE A 375 24.64 37.39 -22.41
N THR A 376 25.68 37.88 -23.11
CA THR A 376 26.07 39.28 -23.18
C THR A 376 25.09 40.17 -23.94
N GLU A 377 24.17 39.58 -24.68
CA GLU A 377 23.18 40.28 -25.55
C GLU A 377 21.76 40.14 -24.97
N ARG A 378 21.62 39.45 -23.82
CA ARG A 378 20.34 39.32 -23.09
C ARG A 378 20.19 40.47 -22.12
N ASN A 379 19.12 41.22 -22.24
CA ASN A 379 18.72 42.29 -21.30
C ASN A 379 18.08 41.70 -20.05
#